data_19949eab086eb2c71f4e0260f7386b39
#
_entry.id   19949eab086eb2c71f4e0260f7386b39
#
_cell.length_a   1.000
_cell.length_b   1.000
_cell.length_c   1.000
_cell.angle_alpha   90.00
_cell.angle_beta   90.00
_cell.angle_gamma   90.00
#
_symmetry.space_group_name_H-M   'P 1'
#
loop_
_entity.id
_entity.type
_entity.pdbx_description
1 polymer ?
#
loop_
_entity_poly.entity_id
_entity_poly.type
_entity_poly.pdbx_seq_one_letter_code
_entity_poly.pdbx_strand_id
1 'polypeptide(L)'
;MNIIIHRGTHQIGGCVTEYEYNGWRLFVDYGEELPGGPKSGDLLVEGLTHGDISKSALLITHYHGDHIGCITKLPKELPIYMGKVGRDIQMELSDHLKLVDGVHQEMLDRLQTVKTFEPGKPFHWGDMEIMPVTVDHSAFDAYAFKIGIEGLSVFHTGDFRTHGFRSSKLPDVIKKFIGEVDYVVCEATNVARPDAANLPEHDLQMEYQELFSKSKGNVVYVSSTNIDRLFGLYHAARYAGRVFIIDKYQKRMMDKVSERDSIWGKSKLYKFKENYKPFELTTENGEFWMNDKFKEYVDDNGYVLIARSNPRFDKFIANIPGDKQMYLSMWNGYIDKNKAAYNEKLAKSLGKGFLYKHTSGHCDMNSLREVFRLLHPKAIIPIHTDKPEGFAQLFSEEWPIVVLNDGDGISPISSRIADSIYPMVICGRTKKCLGYFRREEDALSILSHTFFYLDKQTKYEVWDEEDFSAKKLASGLLSELQKKSE
;
A
#
# COMPACT_ATOMS: atom_id res chain seq x y z
N MET A 1 -6.82 -23.42 -7.20
CA MET A 1 -6.46 -21.99 -7.48
C MET A 1 -4.95 -21.86 -7.38
N ASN A 2 -4.31 -21.26 -8.35
CA ASN A 2 -2.88 -20.99 -8.33
C ASN A 2 -2.65 -19.53 -7.88
N ILE A 3 -1.57 -19.29 -7.13
CA ILE A 3 -1.12 -17.95 -6.72
C ILE A 3 0.26 -17.74 -7.33
N ILE A 4 0.42 -16.71 -8.15
CA ILE A 4 1.69 -16.40 -8.83
C ILE A 4 2.07 -14.96 -8.47
N ILE A 5 3.32 -14.75 -8.05
CA ILE A 5 3.84 -13.42 -7.77
C ILE A 5 4.74 -13.01 -8.95
N HIS A 6 4.20 -12.26 -9.88
CA HIS A 6 4.95 -11.82 -11.06
C HIS A 6 6.02 -10.78 -10.71
N ARG A 7 5.75 -9.94 -9.69
CA ARG A 7 6.71 -8.94 -9.20
C ARG A 7 6.34 -8.49 -7.79
N GLY A 8 7.35 -8.16 -6.97
CA GLY A 8 7.19 -7.62 -5.62
C GLY A 8 7.64 -8.54 -4.50
N THR A 9 8.33 -9.66 -4.81
CA THR A 9 8.84 -10.57 -3.78
C THR A 9 10.11 -10.07 -3.11
N HIS A 10 10.98 -9.35 -3.84
CA HIS A 10 12.26 -8.81 -3.35
C HIS A 10 12.40 -7.32 -3.65
N GLN A 11 11.28 -6.61 -3.70
CA GLN A 11 11.25 -5.16 -3.87
C GLN A 11 10.01 -4.57 -3.20
N ILE A 12 10.12 -3.33 -2.77
CA ILE A 12 8.99 -2.51 -2.32
C ILE A 12 8.39 -1.84 -3.54
N GLY A 13 7.07 -1.94 -3.70
CA GLY A 13 6.34 -1.37 -4.82
C GLY A 13 6.41 -2.14 -6.12
N GLY A 14 5.61 -1.74 -7.09
CA GLY A 14 5.49 -2.38 -8.39
C GLY A 14 4.91 -3.80 -8.34
N CYS A 15 4.17 -4.14 -7.30
CA CYS A 15 3.63 -5.47 -7.09
C CYS A 15 2.66 -5.88 -8.19
N VAL A 16 2.72 -7.17 -8.54
CA VAL A 16 1.78 -7.83 -9.48
C VAL A 16 1.58 -9.26 -9.01
N THR A 17 0.38 -9.55 -8.54
CA THR A 17 -0.01 -10.89 -8.09
C THR A 17 -1.12 -11.43 -8.97
N GLU A 18 -1.08 -12.71 -9.30
CA GLU A 18 -2.10 -13.41 -10.07
C GLU A 18 -2.73 -14.53 -9.26
N TYR A 19 -4.04 -14.65 -9.39
CA TYR A 19 -4.86 -15.79 -8.95
C TYR A 19 -5.47 -16.44 -10.18
N GLU A 20 -5.13 -17.70 -10.44
CA GLU A 20 -5.65 -18.45 -11.58
C GLU A 20 -6.47 -19.64 -11.10
N TYR A 21 -7.65 -19.83 -11.70
CA TYR A 21 -8.50 -20.99 -11.46
C TYR A 21 -9.39 -21.29 -12.67
N ASN A 22 -9.35 -22.54 -13.15
CA ASN A 22 -10.14 -23.00 -14.31
C ASN A 22 -9.98 -22.12 -15.57
N GLY A 23 -8.76 -21.58 -15.76
CA GLY A 23 -8.43 -20.70 -16.86
C GLY A 23 -8.93 -19.25 -16.71
N TRP A 24 -9.60 -18.91 -15.59
CA TRP A 24 -9.90 -17.52 -15.21
C TRP A 24 -8.71 -16.94 -14.46
N ARG A 25 -8.32 -15.73 -14.80
CA ARG A 25 -7.13 -15.05 -14.26
C ARG A 25 -7.54 -13.73 -13.62
N LEU A 26 -7.19 -13.56 -12.36
CA LEU A 26 -7.45 -12.36 -11.59
C LEU A 26 -6.12 -11.79 -11.11
N PHE A 27 -5.78 -10.62 -11.60
CA PHE A 27 -4.57 -9.92 -11.19
C PHE A 27 -4.88 -8.90 -10.09
N VAL A 28 -3.91 -8.66 -9.21
CA VAL A 28 -3.98 -7.62 -8.18
C VAL A 28 -2.78 -6.72 -8.34
N ASP A 29 -3.06 -5.44 -8.57
CA ASP A 29 -2.14 -4.33 -8.81
C ASP A 29 -1.27 -4.47 -10.08
N TYR A 30 -0.92 -3.33 -10.66
CA TYR A 30 0.04 -3.19 -11.75
C TYR A 30 0.69 -1.80 -11.67
N GLY A 31 1.65 -1.69 -10.78
CA GLY A 31 2.27 -0.43 -10.40
C GLY A 31 3.65 -0.19 -11.02
N GLU A 32 4.15 1.01 -10.79
CA GLU A 32 5.51 1.42 -11.12
C GLU A 32 6.51 0.88 -10.09
N GLU A 33 7.71 0.57 -10.52
CA GLU A 33 8.82 0.32 -9.60
C GLU A 33 9.24 1.63 -8.93
N LEU A 34 9.49 1.56 -7.64
CA LEU A 34 9.94 2.74 -6.90
C LEU A 34 11.36 3.18 -7.32
N PRO A 35 11.66 4.50 -7.23
CA PRO A 35 13.00 5.00 -7.52
C PRO A 35 14.08 4.31 -6.67
N GLY A 36 15.09 3.75 -7.34
CA GLY A 36 16.19 3.02 -6.70
C GLY A 36 15.95 1.53 -6.46
N GLY A 37 14.77 1.03 -6.77
CA GLY A 37 14.49 -0.39 -6.86
C GLY A 37 15.11 -1.05 -8.09
N PRO A 38 15.01 -2.37 -8.22
CA PRO A 38 15.41 -3.07 -9.43
C PRO A 38 14.69 -2.49 -10.64
N LYS A 39 15.38 -2.33 -11.77
CA LYS A 39 14.73 -1.99 -13.04
C LYS A 39 14.52 -3.27 -13.81
N SER A 40 13.38 -3.91 -13.62
CA SER A 40 13.04 -5.17 -14.30
C SER A 40 12.61 -4.97 -15.76
N GLY A 41 12.47 -3.73 -16.22
CA GLY A 41 11.94 -3.41 -17.54
C GLY A 41 10.41 -3.59 -17.63
N ASP A 42 9.89 -3.67 -18.85
CA ASP A 42 8.46 -3.92 -19.04
C ASP A 42 8.14 -5.38 -18.67
N LEU A 43 7.29 -5.56 -17.68
CA LEU A 43 6.86 -6.87 -17.22
C LEU A 43 5.93 -7.49 -18.27
N LEU A 44 6.33 -8.62 -18.83
CA LEU A 44 5.55 -9.39 -19.80
C LEU A 44 4.81 -10.52 -19.10
N VAL A 45 3.50 -10.41 -19.00
CA VAL A 45 2.61 -11.38 -18.35
C VAL A 45 1.49 -11.77 -19.31
N GLU A 46 1.43 -13.05 -19.65
CA GLU A 46 0.35 -13.61 -20.45
C GLU A 46 -1.01 -13.35 -19.79
N GLY A 47 -2.00 -12.92 -20.56
CA GLY A 47 -3.34 -12.59 -20.06
C GLY A 47 -3.44 -11.26 -19.31
N LEU A 48 -2.33 -10.54 -19.08
CA LEU A 48 -2.33 -9.21 -18.49
C LEU A 48 -1.81 -8.16 -19.47
N THR A 49 -0.57 -8.31 -19.90
CA THR A 49 0.10 -7.35 -20.78
C THR A 49 0.03 -7.75 -22.27
N HIS A 50 -0.17 -9.02 -22.55
CA HIS A 50 -0.26 -9.59 -23.90
C HIS A 50 -1.07 -10.90 -23.88
N GLY A 51 -1.29 -11.47 -25.05
CA GLY A 51 -1.99 -12.75 -25.22
C GLY A 51 -3.50 -12.67 -25.06
N ASP A 52 -4.13 -13.78 -24.68
CA ASP A 52 -5.58 -13.84 -24.49
C ASP A 52 -6.00 -13.28 -23.14
N ILE A 53 -6.67 -12.14 -23.15
CA ILE A 53 -7.20 -11.46 -21.97
C ILE A 53 -8.70 -11.72 -21.71
N SER A 54 -9.34 -12.59 -22.51
CA SER A 54 -10.81 -12.76 -22.47
C SER A 54 -11.34 -13.25 -21.13
N LYS A 55 -10.51 -13.96 -20.35
CA LYS A 55 -10.83 -14.45 -19.00
C LYS A 55 -10.02 -13.73 -17.91
N SER A 56 -9.45 -12.59 -18.21
CA SER A 56 -8.59 -11.82 -17.30
C SER A 56 -9.26 -10.57 -16.75
N ALA A 57 -8.98 -10.23 -15.50
CA ALA A 57 -9.35 -8.95 -14.89
C ALA A 57 -8.25 -8.48 -13.94
N LEU A 58 -8.20 -7.16 -13.69
CA LEU A 58 -7.27 -6.54 -12.75
C LEU A 58 -8.05 -5.87 -11.63
N LEU A 59 -7.66 -6.15 -10.38
CA LEU A 59 -8.07 -5.42 -9.19
C LEU A 59 -6.98 -4.43 -8.79
N ILE A 60 -7.36 -3.21 -8.42
CA ILE A 60 -6.45 -2.22 -7.85
C ILE A 60 -6.78 -2.06 -6.38
N THR A 61 -5.77 -2.27 -5.51
CA THR A 61 -5.91 -2.12 -4.06
C THR A 61 -6.07 -0.65 -3.68
N HIS A 62 -5.26 0.24 -4.25
CA HIS A 62 -5.30 1.68 -4.00
C HIS A 62 -4.56 2.50 -5.07
N TYR A 63 -4.61 3.83 -4.95
CA TYR A 63 -4.15 4.74 -6.01
C TYR A 63 -2.68 5.19 -5.92
N HIS A 64 -1.81 4.60 -5.10
CA HIS A 64 -0.37 4.93 -5.17
C HIS A 64 0.25 4.44 -6.48
N GLY A 65 1.24 5.17 -6.99
CA GLY A 65 1.84 4.91 -8.29
C GLY A 65 2.44 3.51 -8.42
N ASP A 66 2.98 2.97 -7.34
CA ASP A 66 3.54 1.63 -7.26
C ASP A 66 2.50 0.49 -7.21
N HIS A 67 1.20 0.83 -7.27
CA HIS A 67 0.08 -0.12 -7.40
C HIS A 67 -0.76 0.10 -8.66
N ILE A 68 -0.90 1.34 -9.14
CA ILE A 68 -1.75 1.68 -10.29
C ILE A 68 -0.98 2.30 -11.48
N GLY A 69 0.26 2.75 -11.26
CA GLY A 69 0.96 3.64 -12.19
C GLY A 69 1.13 3.12 -13.61
N CYS A 70 1.13 1.80 -13.81
CA CYS A 70 1.34 1.19 -15.12
C CYS A 70 0.05 0.76 -15.86
N ILE A 71 -1.16 1.03 -15.37
CA ILE A 71 -2.41 0.57 -16.00
C ILE A 71 -2.65 1.12 -17.41
N THR A 72 -2.00 2.22 -17.78
CA THR A 72 -2.06 2.79 -19.14
C THR A 72 -1.36 1.93 -20.18
N LYS A 73 -0.41 1.07 -19.75
CA LYS A 73 0.33 0.12 -20.60
C LYS A 73 -0.47 -1.15 -20.92
N LEU A 74 -1.60 -1.37 -20.24
CA LEU A 74 -2.41 -2.58 -20.38
C LEU A 74 -3.38 -2.47 -21.57
N PRO A 75 -3.79 -3.61 -22.19
CA PRO A 75 -4.82 -3.63 -23.20
C PRO A 75 -6.07 -2.88 -22.76
N LYS A 76 -6.65 -2.09 -23.65
CA LYS A 76 -7.82 -1.24 -23.31
C LYS A 76 -9.06 -2.04 -22.93
N GLU A 77 -9.17 -3.22 -23.48
CA GLU A 77 -10.29 -4.17 -23.27
C GLU A 77 -10.19 -4.89 -21.94
N LEU A 78 -9.01 -4.92 -21.29
CA LEU A 78 -8.84 -5.59 -20.00
C LEU A 78 -9.72 -4.90 -18.93
N PRO A 79 -10.66 -5.62 -18.30
CA PRO A 79 -11.47 -5.06 -17.21
C PRO A 79 -10.61 -4.74 -16.00
N ILE A 80 -10.70 -3.50 -15.51
CA ILE A 80 -10.04 -3.04 -14.28
C ILE A 80 -11.11 -2.64 -13.27
N TYR A 81 -10.91 -3.04 -12.00
CA TYR A 81 -11.81 -2.73 -10.89
C TYR A 81 -11.03 -2.08 -9.74
N MET A 82 -11.60 -1.04 -9.13
CA MET A 82 -11.04 -0.41 -7.91
C MET A 82 -12.13 0.25 -7.06
N GLY A 83 -11.74 0.72 -5.88
CA GLY A 83 -12.60 1.51 -5.01
C GLY A 83 -13.04 2.83 -5.68
N LYS A 84 -14.31 3.21 -5.51
CA LYS A 84 -14.88 4.39 -6.17
C LYS A 84 -14.21 5.69 -5.73
N VAL A 85 -13.94 5.84 -4.44
CA VAL A 85 -13.34 7.09 -3.92
C VAL A 85 -11.87 7.17 -4.31
N GLY A 86 -11.15 6.04 -4.25
CA GLY A 86 -9.76 5.95 -4.72
C GLY A 86 -9.62 6.31 -6.19
N ARG A 87 -10.52 5.79 -7.05
CA ARG A 87 -10.58 6.18 -8.47
C ARG A 87 -10.79 7.68 -8.64
N ASP A 88 -11.74 8.26 -7.94
CA ASP A 88 -12.08 9.67 -8.09
C ASP A 88 -10.96 10.59 -7.56
N ILE A 89 -10.19 10.16 -6.55
CA ILE A 89 -8.98 10.85 -6.08
C ILE A 89 -7.88 10.78 -7.15
N GLN A 90 -7.66 9.60 -7.74
CA GLN A 90 -6.66 9.44 -8.81
C GLN A 90 -7.03 10.23 -10.07
N MET A 91 -8.31 10.28 -10.41
CA MET A 91 -8.79 11.14 -11.51
C MET A 91 -8.52 12.62 -11.23
N GLU A 92 -8.75 13.09 -10.01
CA GLU A 92 -8.45 14.47 -9.61
C GLU A 92 -6.95 14.78 -9.67
N LEU A 93 -6.10 13.83 -9.22
CA LEU A 93 -4.65 13.95 -9.34
C LEU A 93 -4.21 14.05 -10.80
N SER A 94 -4.72 13.15 -11.66
CA SER A 94 -4.38 13.12 -13.07
C SER A 94 -4.87 14.37 -13.80
N ASP A 95 -6.09 14.85 -13.50
CA ASP A 95 -6.63 16.10 -14.05
C ASP A 95 -5.78 17.32 -13.66
N HIS A 96 -5.28 17.34 -12.41
CA HIS A 96 -4.38 18.40 -11.96
C HIS A 96 -3.02 18.38 -12.67
N LEU A 97 -2.49 17.19 -12.99
CA LEU A 97 -1.13 17.00 -13.52
C LEU A 97 -1.09 16.87 -15.05
N LYS A 98 -2.21 16.66 -15.75
CA LYS A 98 -2.26 16.46 -17.21
C LYS A 98 -1.63 17.60 -18.04
N LEU A 99 -1.54 18.80 -17.48
CA LEU A 99 -0.86 19.93 -18.12
C LEU A 99 0.66 19.89 -17.95
N VAL A 100 1.17 18.99 -17.13
CA VAL A 100 2.62 18.81 -16.88
C VAL A 100 3.22 17.83 -17.87
N ASP A 101 2.50 16.73 -18.14
CA ASP A 101 2.89 15.71 -19.12
C ASP A 101 1.68 14.95 -19.69
N GLY A 102 1.89 14.27 -20.83
CA GLY A 102 0.84 13.51 -21.52
C GLY A 102 0.43 12.23 -20.80
N VAL A 103 1.26 11.67 -19.94
CA VAL A 103 0.99 10.41 -19.21
C VAL A 103 -0.23 10.56 -18.30
N HIS A 104 -0.40 11.72 -17.68
CA HIS A 104 -1.54 11.98 -16.82
C HIS A 104 -2.87 12.11 -17.60
N GLN A 105 -2.84 12.54 -18.87
CA GLN A 105 -4.04 12.50 -19.71
C GLN A 105 -4.41 11.04 -20.06
N GLU A 106 -3.45 10.21 -20.42
CA GLU A 106 -3.68 8.79 -20.69
C GLU A 106 -4.22 8.06 -19.45
N MET A 107 -3.67 8.38 -18.26
CA MET A 107 -4.17 7.84 -16.99
C MET A 107 -5.62 8.27 -16.74
N LEU A 108 -5.96 9.53 -16.96
CA LEU A 108 -7.32 10.04 -16.81
C LEU A 108 -8.30 9.32 -17.74
N ASP A 109 -7.93 9.13 -19.01
CA ASP A 109 -8.74 8.43 -20.01
C ASP A 109 -8.94 6.96 -19.62
N ARG A 110 -7.87 6.30 -19.12
CA ARG A 110 -7.94 4.91 -18.63
C ARG A 110 -8.88 4.78 -17.43
N LEU A 111 -8.78 5.69 -16.46
CA LEU A 111 -9.62 5.70 -15.25
C LEU A 111 -11.12 5.85 -15.54
N GLN A 112 -11.49 6.49 -16.65
CA GLN A 112 -12.90 6.58 -17.08
C GLN A 112 -13.51 5.21 -17.41
N THR A 113 -12.69 4.23 -17.83
CA THR A 113 -13.11 2.87 -18.14
C THR A 113 -13.07 1.93 -16.95
N VAL A 114 -12.41 2.32 -15.84
CA VAL A 114 -12.29 1.52 -14.63
C VAL A 114 -13.64 1.37 -13.94
N LYS A 115 -14.03 0.12 -13.68
CA LYS A 115 -15.24 -0.25 -12.95
C LYS A 115 -15.00 -0.13 -11.44
N THR A 116 -16.07 0.04 -10.68
CA THR A 116 -15.97 0.13 -9.22
C THR A 116 -16.73 -1.01 -8.56
N PHE A 117 -16.18 -1.50 -7.46
CA PHE A 117 -16.84 -2.43 -6.56
C PHE A 117 -17.35 -1.71 -5.31
N GLU A 118 -18.20 -2.37 -4.54
CA GLU A 118 -18.69 -1.87 -3.25
C GLU A 118 -18.02 -2.63 -2.10
N PRO A 119 -17.48 -1.93 -1.07
CA PRO A 119 -16.85 -2.59 0.07
C PRO A 119 -17.83 -3.48 0.83
N GLY A 120 -17.39 -4.67 1.20
CA GLY A 120 -18.21 -5.66 1.93
C GLY A 120 -19.31 -6.32 1.09
N LYS A 121 -19.33 -6.12 -0.23
CA LYS A 121 -20.21 -6.84 -1.15
C LYS A 121 -19.39 -7.73 -2.07
N PRO A 122 -19.57 -9.06 -2.00
CA PRO A 122 -18.84 -9.97 -2.86
C PRO A 122 -19.28 -9.84 -4.32
N PHE A 123 -18.36 -10.13 -5.22
CA PHE A 123 -18.63 -10.29 -6.65
C PHE A 123 -17.77 -11.44 -7.20
N HIS A 124 -18.04 -11.87 -8.43
CA HIS A 124 -17.35 -13.01 -9.02
C HIS A 124 -16.55 -12.62 -10.25
N TRP A 125 -15.42 -13.30 -10.42
CA TRP A 125 -14.67 -13.35 -11.68
C TRP A 125 -14.45 -14.83 -12.04
N GLY A 126 -15.22 -15.32 -13.02
CA GLY A 126 -15.33 -16.76 -13.26
C GLY A 126 -15.83 -17.49 -12.02
N ASP A 127 -15.09 -18.53 -11.62
CA ASP A 127 -15.42 -19.37 -10.46
C ASP A 127 -14.84 -18.81 -9.14
N MET A 128 -14.14 -17.67 -9.18
CA MET A 128 -13.59 -17.03 -7.99
C MET A 128 -14.56 -16.01 -7.41
N GLU A 129 -14.85 -16.11 -6.11
CA GLU A 129 -15.55 -15.07 -5.34
C GLU A 129 -14.54 -14.08 -4.77
N ILE A 130 -14.80 -12.79 -4.94
CA ILE A 130 -13.97 -11.70 -4.45
C ILE A 130 -14.76 -10.87 -3.44
N MET A 131 -14.28 -10.80 -2.19
CA MET A 131 -14.82 -9.94 -1.15
C MET A 131 -13.87 -8.75 -0.93
N PRO A 132 -14.17 -7.55 -1.45
CA PRO A 132 -13.38 -6.36 -1.19
C PRO A 132 -13.69 -5.82 0.21
N VAL A 133 -12.67 -5.56 1.00
CA VAL A 133 -12.80 -4.93 2.33
C VAL A 133 -11.89 -3.71 2.42
N THR A 134 -12.38 -2.65 3.05
CA THR A 134 -11.58 -1.46 3.28
C THR A 134 -10.55 -1.70 4.37
N VAL A 135 -9.34 -1.23 4.13
CA VAL A 135 -8.25 -1.18 5.12
C VAL A 135 -7.80 0.27 5.32
N ASP A 136 -7.10 0.52 6.41
CA ASP A 136 -6.46 1.82 6.63
C ASP A 136 -5.08 1.84 5.97
N HIS A 137 -4.81 2.87 5.21
CA HIS A 137 -3.51 3.14 4.58
C HIS A 137 -3.37 4.66 4.38
N SER A 138 -2.18 5.14 4.00
CA SER A 138 -1.98 6.56 3.65
C SER A 138 -2.77 6.98 2.39
N ALA A 139 -3.07 6.05 1.50
CA ALA A 139 -4.10 6.22 0.46
C ALA A 139 -5.49 6.02 1.08
N PHE A 140 -6.37 6.98 0.87
CA PHE A 140 -7.77 6.85 1.27
C PHE A 140 -8.50 5.86 0.36
N ASP A 141 -9.44 5.07 0.89
CA ASP A 141 -10.18 4.05 0.12
C ASP A 141 -9.28 2.91 -0.39
N ALA A 142 -8.30 2.50 0.44
CA ALA A 142 -7.48 1.33 0.21
C ALA A 142 -8.24 0.03 0.55
N TYR A 143 -7.93 -1.04 -0.18
CA TYR A 143 -8.64 -2.33 -0.09
C TYR A 143 -7.69 -3.51 0.07
N ALA A 144 -8.15 -4.47 0.86
CA ALA A 144 -7.74 -5.86 0.85
C ALA A 144 -8.83 -6.70 0.18
N PHE A 145 -8.46 -7.89 -0.30
CA PHE A 145 -9.40 -8.81 -0.97
C PHE A 145 -9.33 -10.20 -0.33
N LYS A 146 -10.48 -10.76 0.06
CA LYS A 146 -10.57 -12.22 0.20
C LYS A 146 -10.98 -12.80 -1.14
N ILE A 147 -10.16 -13.69 -1.68
CA ILE A 147 -10.37 -14.38 -2.95
C ILE A 147 -10.58 -15.84 -2.62
N GLY A 148 -11.74 -16.39 -2.98
CA GLY A 148 -12.15 -17.72 -2.61
C GLY A 148 -12.64 -18.54 -3.79
N ILE A 149 -12.41 -19.84 -3.69
CA ILE A 149 -13.08 -20.90 -4.45
C ILE A 149 -13.64 -21.91 -3.46
N GLU A 150 -14.37 -22.93 -3.90
CA GLU A 150 -14.85 -23.96 -3.01
C GLU A 150 -13.70 -24.62 -2.22
N GLY A 151 -13.76 -24.55 -0.89
CA GLY A 151 -12.80 -25.16 0.02
C GLY A 151 -11.43 -24.49 0.14
N LEU A 152 -11.20 -23.31 -0.50
CA LEU A 152 -9.94 -22.59 -0.42
C LEU A 152 -10.16 -21.08 -0.44
N SER A 153 -9.48 -20.38 0.46
CA SER A 153 -9.53 -18.91 0.52
C SER A 153 -8.15 -18.28 0.74
N VAL A 154 -7.92 -17.15 0.09
CA VAL A 154 -6.71 -16.34 0.21
C VAL A 154 -7.09 -14.92 0.60
N PHE A 155 -6.36 -14.33 1.54
CA PHE A 155 -6.47 -12.93 1.87
C PHE A 155 -5.27 -12.16 1.31
N HIS A 156 -5.51 -11.30 0.34
CA HIS A 156 -4.53 -10.37 -0.23
C HIS A 156 -4.67 -9.03 0.49
N THR A 157 -3.66 -8.64 1.27
CA THR A 157 -3.78 -7.48 2.15
C THR A 157 -3.81 -6.14 1.41
N GLY A 158 -3.19 -6.06 0.22
CA GLY A 158 -2.71 -4.78 -0.29
C GLY A 158 -1.82 -4.10 0.75
N ASP A 159 -1.60 -2.82 0.61
CA ASP A 159 -0.89 -2.03 1.62
C ASP A 159 -1.86 -1.58 2.71
N PHE A 160 -1.48 -1.75 3.97
CA PHE A 160 -2.33 -1.35 5.08
C PHE A 160 -1.54 -0.99 6.33
N ARG A 161 -2.21 -0.37 7.28
CA ARG A 161 -1.69 -0.03 8.61
C ARG A 161 -2.74 -0.23 9.69
N THR A 162 -2.31 -0.32 10.95
CA THR A 162 -3.19 -0.51 12.12
C THR A 162 -3.18 0.68 13.08
N HIS A 163 -2.56 1.78 12.70
CA HIS A 163 -2.37 2.99 13.52
C HIS A 163 -2.99 4.25 12.89
N GLY A 164 -3.78 4.10 11.83
CA GLY A 164 -4.53 5.19 11.22
C GLY A 164 -5.88 5.46 11.91
N PHE A 165 -6.61 6.47 11.46
CA PHE A 165 -7.88 6.87 12.07
C PHE A 165 -8.99 5.81 11.97
N ARG A 166 -8.91 4.93 10.97
CA ARG A 166 -9.93 3.90 10.69
C ARG A 166 -9.52 2.51 11.19
N SER A 167 -8.27 2.36 11.58
CA SER A 167 -7.64 1.08 11.90
C SER A 167 -8.31 0.30 13.02
N SER A 168 -8.90 0.98 14.00
CA SER A 168 -9.63 0.34 15.11
C SER A 168 -10.80 -0.55 14.67
N LYS A 169 -11.25 -0.42 13.40
CA LYS A 169 -12.33 -1.24 12.83
C LYS A 169 -11.82 -2.50 12.12
N LEU A 170 -10.53 -2.64 11.92
CA LEU A 170 -9.97 -3.78 11.18
C LEU A 170 -10.33 -5.14 11.81
N PRO A 171 -10.27 -5.35 13.15
CA PRO A 171 -10.67 -6.62 13.74
C PRO A 171 -12.16 -6.96 13.49
N ASP A 172 -13.05 -5.96 13.54
CA ASP A 172 -14.47 -6.15 13.24
C ASP A 172 -14.71 -6.48 11.76
N VAL A 173 -13.94 -5.84 10.86
CA VAL A 173 -13.98 -6.10 9.41
C VAL A 173 -13.51 -7.53 9.12
N ILE A 174 -12.39 -7.95 9.71
CA ILE A 174 -11.88 -9.33 9.57
C ILE A 174 -12.93 -10.32 10.04
N LYS A 175 -13.44 -10.18 11.26
CA LYS A 175 -14.45 -11.11 11.80
C LYS A 175 -15.72 -11.19 10.97
N LYS A 176 -16.19 -10.05 10.45
CA LYS A 176 -17.48 -9.97 9.75
C LYS A 176 -17.41 -10.47 8.30
N PHE A 177 -16.33 -10.14 7.58
CA PHE A 177 -16.27 -10.31 6.13
C PHE A 177 -15.22 -11.30 5.66
N ILE A 178 -14.20 -11.58 6.46
CA ILE A 178 -13.07 -12.41 6.08
C ILE A 178 -13.12 -13.75 6.80
N GLY A 179 -13.13 -13.75 8.13
CA GLY A 179 -12.98 -14.96 8.94
C GLY A 179 -11.59 -15.58 8.81
N GLU A 180 -11.49 -16.88 9.05
CA GLU A 180 -10.27 -17.63 8.81
C GLU A 180 -10.00 -17.80 7.32
N VAL A 181 -8.71 -17.88 6.95
CA VAL A 181 -8.27 -18.05 5.57
C VAL A 181 -7.15 -19.09 5.47
N ASP A 182 -7.03 -19.73 4.31
CA ASP A 182 -5.98 -20.71 4.11
C ASP A 182 -4.62 -20.05 3.87
N TYR A 183 -4.58 -18.98 3.08
CA TYR A 183 -3.35 -18.27 2.74
C TYR A 183 -3.50 -16.76 2.92
N VAL A 184 -2.39 -16.11 3.25
CA VAL A 184 -2.30 -14.65 3.25
C VAL A 184 -1.17 -14.22 2.31
N VAL A 185 -1.48 -13.38 1.32
CA VAL A 185 -0.48 -12.64 0.54
C VAL A 185 -0.38 -11.26 1.18
N CYS A 186 0.76 -10.97 1.80
CA CYS A 186 0.90 -9.87 2.77
C CYS A 186 2.01 -8.90 2.41
N GLU A 187 1.72 -7.61 2.48
CA GLU A 187 2.76 -6.58 2.48
C GLU A 187 3.71 -6.75 3.67
N ALA A 188 5.01 -6.52 3.44
CA ALA A 188 6.05 -6.65 4.46
C ALA A 188 7.07 -5.48 4.39
N THR A 189 6.59 -4.29 4.08
CA THR A 189 7.40 -3.08 3.84
C THR A 189 8.31 -2.72 5.01
N ASN A 190 7.84 -2.87 6.25
CA ASN A 190 8.55 -2.47 7.45
C ASN A 190 9.44 -3.56 8.06
N VAL A 191 9.62 -4.71 7.40
CA VAL A 191 10.42 -5.83 7.94
C VAL A 191 11.86 -5.46 8.28
N ALA A 192 12.45 -4.50 7.57
CA ALA A 192 13.80 -3.97 7.86
C ALA A 192 13.89 -3.21 9.20
N ARG A 193 12.76 -2.92 9.84
CA ARG A 193 12.64 -2.20 11.11
C ARG A 193 11.67 -2.90 12.05
N PRO A 194 11.95 -4.15 12.45
CA PRO A 194 10.98 -5.01 13.13
C PRO A 194 10.52 -4.47 14.50
N ASP A 195 11.39 -3.71 15.20
CA ASP A 195 11.11 -3.16 16.52
C ASP A 195 10.50 -1.75 16.47
N ALA A 196 10.31 -1.19 15.29
CA ALA A 196 9.76 0.16 15.16
C ALA A 196 8.24 0.14 15.38
N ALA A 197 7.79 0.85 16.40
CA ALA A 197 6.38 1.16 16.59
C ALA A 197 6.00 2.42 15.80
N ASN A 198 4.85 2.39 15.15
CA ASN A 198 4.33 3.54 14.44
C ASN A 198 3.51 4.44 15.38
N LEU A 199 3.73 5.74 15.31
CA LEU A 199 2.91 6.71 16.03
C LEU A 199 1.48 6.69 15.45
N PRO A 200 0.42 6.56 16.27
CA PRO A 200 -0.95 6.66 15.79
C PRO A 200 -1.26 8.02 15.13
N GLU A 201 -2.06 8.02 14.06
CA GLU A 201 -2.46 9.27 13.38
C GLU A 201 -3.17 10.24 14.32
N HIS A 202 -3.93 9.73 15.29
CA HIS A 202 -4.59 10.56 16.30
C HIS A 202 -3.55 11.26 17.19
N ASP A 203 -2.53 10.57 17.64
CA ASP A 203 -1.49 11.12 18.52
C ASP A 203 -0.65 12.15 17.76
N LEU A 204 -0.35 11.86 16.48
CA LEU A 204 0.32 12.81 15.60
C LEU A 204 -0.53 14.09 15.39
N GLN A 205 -1.86 13.95 15.25
CA GLN A 205 -2.77 15.10 15.21
C GLN A 205 -2.71 15.92 16.51
N MET A 206 -2.65 15.28 17.67
CA MET A 206 -2.53 15.96 18.97
C MET A 206 -1.18 16.70 19.11
N GLU A 207 -0.09 16.06 18.65
CA GLU A 207 1.21 16.73 18.60
C GLU A 207 1.17 17.98 17.69
N TYR A 208 0.55 17.89 16.51
CA TYR A 208 0.37 19.06 15.64
C TYR A 208 -0.47 20.16 16.27
N GLN A 209 -1.53 19.81 17.00
CA GLN A 209 -2.34 20.77 17.71
C GLN A 209 -1.52 21.57 18.74
N GLU A 210 -0.67 20.88 19.51
CA GLU A 210 0.22 21.52 20.48
C GLU A 210 1.25 22.42 19.79
N LEU A 211 1.88 21.93 18.71
CA LEU A 211 2.89 22.67 17.95
C LEU A 211 2.29 23.95 17.32
N PHE A 212 1.11 23.84 16.69
CA PHE A 212 0.41 24.97 16.08
C PHE A 212 -0.05 26.00 17.11
N SER A 213 -0.29 25.60 18.34
CA SER A 213 -0.62 26.52 19.44
C SER A 213 0.59 27.38 19.83
N LYS A 214 1.82 26.85 19.68
CA LYS A 214 3.08 27.52 20.07
C LYS A 214 3.59 28.49 19.00
N SER A 215 3.20 28.33 17.73
CA SER A 215 3.63 29.18 16.60
C SER A 215 2.42 29.83 15.92
N LYS A 216 2.57 31.10 15.52
CA LYS A 216 1.54 31.77 14.70
C LYS A 216 1.64 31.35 13.24
N GLY A 217 2.81 31.24 12.65
CA GLY A 217 3.03 30.80 11.28
C GLY A 217 3.46 29.35 11.22
N ASN A 218 2.68 28.48 10.58
CA ASN A 218 2.96 27.06 10.41
C ASN A 218 2.84 26.66 8.95
N VAL A 219 3.89 26.05 8.38
CA VAL A 219 3.94 25.61 7.00
C VAL A 219 4.22 24.12 6.96
N VAL A 220 3.30 23.33 6.46
CA VAL A 220 3.37 21.87 6.46
C VAL A 220 3.49 21.34 5.03
N TYR A 221 4.59 20.67 4.73
CA TYR A 221 4.76 19.90 3.49
C TYR A 221 4.22 18.50 3.69
N VAL A 222 3.18 18.18 2.95
CA VAL A 222 2.46 16.91 3.02
C VAL A 222 1.93 16.53 1.63
N SER A 223 1.78 15.22 1.35
CA SER A 223 1.12 14.77 0.12
C SER A 223 -0.34 15.24 0.10
N SER A 224 -0.75 15.88 -0.98
CA SER A 224 -2.13 16.31 -1.18
C SER A 224 -3.11 15.15 -1.38
N THR A 225 -2.61 13.92 -1.59
CA THR A 225 -3.39 12.69 -1.70
C THR A 225 -3.52 11.95 -0.37
N ASN A 226 -2.77 12.32 0.68
CA ASN A 226 -2.91 11.76 2.01
C ASN A 226 -4.08 12.44 2.76
N ILE A 227 -5.28 11.99 2.47
CA ILE A 227 -6.54 12.59 2.96
C ILE A 227 -6.61 12.55 4.49
N ASP A 228 -6.23 11.45 5.11
CA ASP A 228 -6.21 11.31 6.57
C ASP A 228 -5.36 12.39 7.22
N ARG A 229 -4.14 12.58 6.72
CA ARG A 229 -3.22 13.60 7.22
C ARG A 229 -3.74 15.01 6.97
N LEU A 230 -4.33 15.29 5.82
CA LEU A 230 -4.93 16.60 5.53
C LEU A 230 -6.05 16.94 6.53
N PHE A 231 -6.95 15.99 6.81
CA PHE A 231 -8.01 16.22 7.81
C PHE A 231 -7.47 16.26 9.24
N GLY A 232 -6.44 15.47 9.59
CA GLY A 232 -5.75 15.58 10.87
C GLY A 232 -5.15 16.97 11.08
N LEU A 233 -4.46 17.50 10.09
CA LEU A 233 -3.90 18.86 10.11
C LEU A 233 -4.99 19.95 10.18
N TYR A 234 -6.09 19.76 9.44
CA TYR A 234 -7.26 20.65 9.50
C TYR A 234 -7.85 20.70 10.92
N HIS A 235 -8.03 19.56 11.56
CA HIS A 235 -8.55 19.52 12.93
C HIS A 235 -7.55 20.10 13.94
N ALA A 236 -6.27 19.79 13.81
CA ALA A 236 -5.21 20.36 14.64
C ALA A 236 -5.16 21.90 14.53
N ALA A 237 -5.24 22.44 13.31
CA ALA A 237 -5.30 23.88 13.08
C ALA A 237 -6.52 24.54 13.72
N ARG A 238 -7.69 23.90 13.58
CA ARG A 238 -8.93 24.36 14.19
C ARG A 238 -8.84 24.40 15.71
N TYR A 239 -8.33 23.36 16.34
CA TYR A 239 -8.20 23.31 17.81
C TYR A 239 -7.14 24.30 18.32
N ALA A 240 -6.10 24.58 17.53
CA ALA A 240 -5.11 25.61 17.85
C ALA A 240 -5.60 27.05 17.59
N GLY A 241 -6.81 27.22 17.04
CA GLY A 241 -7.36 28.53 16.69
C GLY A 241 -6.64 29.22 15.52
N ARG A 242 -6.05 28.44 14.58
CA ARG A 242 -5.30 28.95 13.41
C ARG A 242 -6.16 28.92 12.16
N VAL A 243 -5.90 29.83 11.23
CA VAL A 243 -6.50 29.80 9.88
C VAL A 243 -5.92 28.62 9.10
N PHE A 244 -6.73 27.69 8.63
CA PHE A 244 -6.26 26.57 7.80
C PHE A 244 -6.25 26.99 6.33
N ILE A 245 -5.09 27.05 5.69
CA ILE A 245 -4.89 27.57 4.34
C ILE A 245 -4.48 26.44 3.39
N ILE A 246 -5.23 26.28 2.32
CA ILE A 246 -4.99 25.27 1.26
C ILE A 246 -5.19 25.89 -0.11
N ASP A 247 -4.65 25.29 -1.16
CA ASP A 247 -4.95 25.67 -2.53
C ASP A 247 -6.20 24.95 -3.07
N LYS A 248 -6.66 25.40 -4.24
CA LYS A 248 -7.85 24.84 -4.91
C LYS A 248 -7.73 23.33 -5.18
N TYR A 249 -6.54 22.83 -5.52
CA TYR A 249 -6.33 21.42 -5.77
C TYR A 249 -6.49 20.61 -4.48
N GLN A 250 -5.85 21.03 -3.38
CA GLN A 250 -5.98 20.38 -2.07
C GLN A 250 -7.44 20.42 -1.58
N LYS A 251 -8.14 21.54 -1.79
CA LYS A 251 -9.57 21.64 -1.46
C LYS A 251 -10.39 20.60 -2.22
N ARG A 252 -10.20 20.47 -3.54
CA ARG A 252 -10.89 19.45 -4.35
C ARG A 252 -10.58 18.03 -3.90
N MET A 253 -9.32 17.73 -3.51
CA MET A 253 -8.96 16.43 -2.93
C MET A 253 -9.73 16.12 -1.66
N MET A 254 -9.79 17.07 -0.72
CA MET A 254 -10.55 16.91 0.52
C MET A 254 -12.07 16.80 0.26
N ASP A 255 -12.62 17.52 -0.72
CA ASP A 255 -14.03 17.48 -1.08
C ASP A 255 -14.46 16.11 -1.64
N LYS A 256 -13.57 15.38 -2.35
CA LYS A 256 -13.88 14.01 -2.82
C LYS A 256 -14.32 13.08 -1.69
N VAL A 257 -13.92 13.36 -0.47
CA VAL A 257 -14.29 12.58 0.71
C VAL A 257 -15.35 13.30 1.55
N SER A 258 -15.23 14.61 1.77
CA SER A 258 -16.10 15.37 2.68
C SER A 258 -17.55 15.49 2.20
N GLU A 259 -17.78 15.48 0.88
CA GLU A 259 -19.12 15.64 0.28
C GLU A 259 -19.87 14.31 0.12
N ARG A 260 -19.26 13.17 0.43
CA ARG A 260 -19.87 11.87 0.18
C ARG A 260 -20.60 11.29 1.38
N ASP A 261 -21.67 10.55 1.09
CA ASP A 261 -22.39 9.66 1.99
C ASP A 261 -21.80 8.24 1.99
N SER A 262 -20.48 8.11 1.90
CA SER A 262 -19.82 6.80 2.05
C SER A 262 -19.89 6.33 3.50
N ILE A 263 -19.63 5.04 3.73
CA ILE A 263 -19.48 4.51 5.11
C ILE A 263 -18.47 5.31 5.95
N TRP A 264 -17.47 5.91 5.28
CA TRP A 264 -16.47 6.79 5.87
C TRP A 264 -16.92 8.26 5.90
N GLY A 265 -17.71 8.72 4.92
CA GLY A 265 -18.22 10.09 4.83
C GLY A 265 -19.24 10.47 5.91
N LYS A 266 -19.77 9.48 6.66
CA LYS A 266 -20.55 9.73 7.88
C LYS A 266 -19.66 10.08 9.07
N SER A 267 -18.37 9.82 9.00
CA SER A 267 -17.43 10.20 10.06
C SER A 267 -17.28 11.72 10.13
N LYS A 268 -17.43 12.28 11.31
CA LYS A 268 -17.20 13.71 11.57
C LYS A 268 -15.75 14.13 11.30
N LEU A 269 -14.82 13.17 11.22
CA LEU A 269 -13.42 13.41 10.92
C LEU A 269 -13.23 13.99 9.51
N TYR A 270 -13.97 13.49 8.52
CA TYR A 270 -13.84 13.89 7.12
C TYR A 270 -14.84 14.96 6.69
N LYS A 271 -15.36 15.75 7.64
CA LYS A 271 -16.29 16.84 7.34
C LYS A 271 -15.70 18.17 7.78
N PHE A 272 -15.79 19.17 6.92
CA PHE A 272 -15.51 20.53 7.31
C PHE A 272 -16.57 21.03 8.29
N LYS A 273 -16.13 21.75 9.34
CA LYS A 273 -17.06 22.37 10.29
C LYS A 273 -17.70 23.60 9.67
N GLU A 274 -18.98 23.81 9.94
CA GLU A 274 -19.74 24.92 9.39
C GLU A 274 -19.13 26.29 9.72
N ASN A 275 -18.69 26.45 10.97
CA ASN A 275 -18.08 27.68 11.49
C ASN A 275 -16.55 27.73 11.36
N TYR A 276 -15.92 26.77 10.66
CA TYR A 276 -14.48 26.73 10.41
C TYR A 276 -14.21 26.14 9.03
N LYS A 277 -14.21 27.01 8.02
CA LYS A 277 -13.94 26.62 6.64
C LYS A 277 -12.46 26.84 6.33
N PRO A 278 -11.84 25.96 5.51
CA PRO A 278 -10.52 26.25 4.97
C PRO A 278 -10.51 27.57 4.19
N PHE A 279 -9.44 28.32 4.34
CA PHE A 279 -9.16 29.44 3.44
C PHE A 279 -8.55 28.90 2.15
N GLU A 280 -9.24 29.06 1.05
CA GLU A 280 -8.79 28.60 -0.26
C GLU A 280 -7.99 29.68 -0.97
N LEU A 281 -6.72 29.38 -1.29
CA LEU A 281 -5.87 30.28 -2.07
C LEU A 281 -6.38 30.41 -3.50
N THR A 282 -6.69 31.63 -3.87
CA THR A 282 -7.00 32.01 -5.26
C THR A 282 -5.75 32.48 -5.98
N THR A 283 -5.75 32.37 -7.31
CA THR A 283 -4.64 32.81 -8.14
C THR A 283 -5.05 34.02 -8.97
N GLU A 284 -4.17 35.01 -9.01
CA GLU A 284 -4.25 36.17 -9.88
C GLU A 284 -2.92 36.33 -10.62
N ASN A 285 -2.95 36.49 -11.93
CA ASN A 285 -1.75 36.57 -12.79
C ASN A 285 -0.72 35.45 -12.56
N GLY A 286 -1.21 34.23 -12.29
CA GLY A 286 -0.35 33.06 -12.06
C GLY A 286 0.22 32.91 -10.65
N GLU A 287 0.02 33.89 -9.76
CA GLU A 287 0.49 33.89 -8.38
C GLU A 287 -0.67 33.73 -7.40
N PHE A 288 -0.40 33.26 -6.17
CA PHE A 288 -1.43 33.28 -5.13
C PHE A 288 -1.72 34.72 -4.69
N TRP A 289 -3.01 35.02 -4.68
CA TRP A 289 -3.49 36.32 -4.27
C TRP A 289 -3.21 36.60 -2.79
N MET A 290 -2.74 37.82 -2.50
CA MET A 290 -2.44 38.28 -1.16
C MET A 290 -2.58 39.79 -1.09
N ASN A 291 -3.53 40.29 -0.31
CA ASN A 291 -3.67 41.72 -0.03
C ASN A 291 -3.42 42.04 1.44
N ASP A 292 -3.40 43.31 1.80
CA ASP A 292 -3.06 43.76 3.15
C ASP A 292 -4.08 43.27 4.19
N LYS A 293 -5.39 43.24 3.84
CA LYS A 293 -6.43 42.69 4.74
C LYS A 293 -6.21 41.22 5.05
N PHE A 294 -5.80 40.43 4.05
CA PHE A 294 -5.47 39.03 4.27
C PHE A 294 -4.23 38.89 5.15
N LYS A 295 -3.19 39.72 4.91
CA LYS A 295 -1.98 39.72 5.75
C LYS A 295 -2.28 40.05 7.21
N GLU A 296 -3.06 41.11 7.46
CA GLU A 296 -3.53 41.46 8.81
C GLU A 296 -4.30 40.33 9.45
N TYR A 297 -5.26 39.71 8.72
CA TYR A 297 -6.05 38.62 9.22
C TYR A 297 -5.23 37.39 9.64
N VAL A 298 -4.24 36.99 8.86
CA VAL A 298 -3.38 35.82 9.19
C VAL A 298 -2.32 36.17 10.24
N ASP A 299 -1.88 37.42 10.35
CA ASP A 299 -0.99 37.88 11.39
C ASP A 299 -1.66 37.91 12.77
N ASP A 300 -2.92 38.35 12.82
CA ASP A 300 -3.72 38.38 14.06
C ASP A 300 -4.04 36.95 14.56
N ASN A 301 -4.54 36.09 13.68
CA ASN A 301 -5.07 34.76 14.04
C ASN A 301 -4.03 33.66 14.00
N GLY A 302 -2.89 33.87 13.30
CA GLY A 302 -1.96 32.82 12.92
C GLY A 302 -2.57 31.84 11.91
N TYR A 303 -1.72 31.01 11.34
CA TYR A 303 -2.15 30.12 10.25
C TYR A 303 -1.43 28.77 10.24
N VAL A 304 -2.05 27.81 9.53
CA VAL A 304 -1.45 26.56 9.07
C VAL A 304 -1.63 26.49 7.56
N LEU A 305 -0.54 26.62 6.84
CA LEU A 305 -0.49 26.54 5.38
C LEU A 305 -0.08 25.12 4.96
N ILE A 306 -0.88 24.45 4.17
CA ILE A 306 -0.52 23.19 3.53
C ILE A 306 0.23 23.52 2.23
N ALA A 307 1.53 23.26 2.22
CA ALA A 307 2.43 23.68 1.16
C ALA A 307 2.81 22.54 0.21
N ARG A 308 3.17 22.91 -1.02
CA ARG A 308 3.81 22.06 -2.02
C ARG A 308 5.12 22.72 -2.48
N SER A 309 6.14 21.92 -2.81
CA SER A 309 7.44 22.42 -3.26
C SER A 309 7.38 22.88 -4.73
N ASN A 310 6.97 24.11 -4.93
CA ASN A 310 6.98 24.77 -6.24
C ASN A 310 7.15 26.29 -6.09
N PRO A 311 7.59 27.01 -7.15
CA PRO A 311 7.91 28.44 -7.07
C PRO A 311 6.76 29.32 -6.57
N ARG A 312 5.50 28.94 -6.86
CA ARG A 312 4.33 29.72 -6.42
C ARG A 312 4.16 29.68 -4.91
N PHE A 313 4.29 28.48 -4.31
CA PHE A 313 4.28 28.34 -2.86
C PHE A 313 5.49 28.99 -2.20
N ASP A 314 6.70 28.83 -2.78
CA ASP A 314 7.90 29.43 -2.24
C ASP A 314 7.78 30.96 -2.16
N LYS A 315 7.26 31.59 -3.23
CA LYS A 315 6.98 33.03 -3.26
C LYS A 315 5.92 33.46 -2.25
N PHE A 316 4.83 32.66 -2.13
CA PHE A 316 3.77 32.94 -1.16
C PHE A 316 4.29 32.85 0.27
N ILE A 317 5.05 31.78 0.60
CA ILE A 317 5.64 31.58 1.91
C ILE A 317 6.63 32.71 2.27
N ALA A 318 7.39 33.22 1.30
CA ALA A 318 8.32 34.34 1.54
C ALA A 318 7.58 35.65 1.91
N ASN A 319 6.34 35.84 1.42
CA ASN A 319 5.58 37.09 1.56
C ASN A 319 4.48 37.06 2.62
N ILE A 320 4.02 35.88 3.08
CA ILE A 320 3.03 35.76 4.16
C ILE A 320 3.70 36.22 5.50
N PRO A 321 2.99 36.99 6.35
CA PRO A 321 3.61 37.60 7.54
C PRO A 321 4.01 36.57 8.62
N GLY A 322 4.81 37.03 9.56
CA GLY A 322 5.22 36.34 10.78
C GLY A 322 6.35 35.32 10.60
N ASP A 323 6.95 34.95 11.71
CA ASP A 323 7.92 33.85 11.77
C ASP A 323 7.22 32.50 11.47
N LYS A 324 7.91 31.64 10.75
CA LYS A 324 7.34 30.41 10.21
C LYS A 324 8.06 29.17 10.75
N GLN A 325 7.33 28.29 11.41
CA GLN A 325 7.79 26.93 11.67
C GLN A 325 7.46 26.05 10.49
N MET A 326 8.48 25.44 9.92
CA MET A 326 8.34 24.50 8.79
C MET A 326 8.21 23.08 9.31
N TYR A 327 7.38 22.27 8.65
CA TYR A 327 7.18 20.87 8.99
C TYR A 327 7.27 19.99 7.74
N LEU A 328 7.90 18.82 7.89
CA LEU A 328 7.83 17.74 6.92
C LEU A 328 6.94 16.63 7.46
N SER A 329 5.82 16.37 6.78
CA SER A 329 4.84 15.33 7.09
C SER A 329 4.73 14.30 5.97
N MET A 330 5.87 13.93 5.39
CA MET A 330 6.05 12.91 4.36
C MET A 330 7.24 12.04 4.73
N TRP A 331 7.44 10.95 4.00
CA TRP A 331 8.61 10.09 4.20
C TRP A 331 9.93 10.89 4.05
N ASN A 332 10.82 10.75 5.03
CA ASN A 332 12.09 11.49 5.07
C ASN A 332 13.07 11.13 3.94
N GLY A 333 12.88 9.98 3.28
CA GLY A 333 13.66 9.61 2.11
C GLY A 333 13.58 10.63 0.96
N TYR A 334 12.52 11.45 0.90
CA TYR A 334 12.42 12.54 -0.08
C TYR A 334 13.41 13.68 0.15
N ILE A 335 14.01 13.79 1.32
CA ILE A 335 14.99 14.81 1.65
C ILE A 335 16.38 14.24 1.99
N ASP A 336 16.54 12.94 1.95
CA ASP A 336 17.82 12.25 2.13
C ASP A 336 18.53 12.14 0.78
N LYS A 337 19.67 12.83 0.65
CA LYS A 337 20.49 12.83 -0.59
C LYS A 337 21.02 11.45 -0.98
N ASN A 338 21.07 10.50 -0.05
CA ASN A 338 21.51 9.13 -0.31
C ASN A 338 20.38 8.23 -0.84
N LYS A 339 19.14 8.72 -0.92
CA LYS A 339 18.00 7.98 -1.44
C LYS A 339 17.70 8.38 -2.88
N ALA A 340 17.37 7.40 -3.72
CA ALA A 340 16.99 7.65 -5.11
C ALA A 340 15.73 8.53 -5.26
N ALA A 341 14.86 8.52 -4.24
CA ALA A 341 13.67 9.36 -4.17
C ALA A 341 13.96 10.82 -3.74
N TYR A 342 15.23 11.22 -3.57
CA TYR A 342 15.61 12.57 -3.15
C TYR A 342 14.99 13.65 -4.05
N ASN A 343 14.32 14.60 -3.43
CA ASN A 343 13.69 15.73 -4.08
C ASN A 343 14.37 17.06 -3.64
N GLU A 344 15.26 17.56 -4.49
CA GLU A 344 16.02 18.76 -4.22
C GLU A 344 15.14 20.00 -4.02
N LYS A 345 14.03 20.11 -4.78
CA LYS A 345 13.09 21.25 -4.66
C LYS A 345 12.43 21.25 -3.27
N LEU A 346 11.97 20.08 -2.80
CA LEU A 346 11.39 19.95 -1.47
C LEU A 346 12.42 20.27 -0.39
N ALA A 347 13.62 19.74 -0.49
CA ALA A 347 14.69 20.01 0.49
C ALA A 347 15.06 21.51 0.56
N LYS A 348 15.07 22.21 -0.60
CA LYS A 348 15.28 23.66 -0.67
C LYS A 348 14.11 24.44 -0.05
N SER A 349 12.87 24.09 -0.39
CA SER A 349 11.69 24.78 0.14
C SER A 349 11.54 24.61 1.65
N LEU A 350 11.89 23.44 2.21
CA LEU A 350 11.90 23.20 3.65
C LEU A 350 12.95 24.05 4.40
N GLY A 351 14.11 24.23 3.79
CA GLY A 351 15.23 24.92 4.42
C GLY A 351 15.82 24.16 5.61
N LYS A 352 16.45 24.91 6.55
CA LYS A 352 17.00 24.36 7.79
C LYS A 352 16.05 24.60 8.96
N GLY A 353 16.10 23.72 9.97
CA GLY A 353 15.32 23.89 11.21
C GLY A 353 13.85 23.48 11.12
N PHE A 354 13.46 22.73 10.09
CA PHE A 354 12.13 22.14 10.04
C PHE A 354 11.95 21.02 11.08
N LEU A 355 10.71 20.79 11.49
CA LEU A 355 10.34 19.65 12.33
C LEU A 355 9.84 18.50 11.46
N TYR A 356 10.40 17.31 11.69
CA TYR A 356 9.92 16.08 11.08
C TYR A 356 8.81 15.48 11.92
N LYS A 357 7.59 15.38 11.35
CA LYS A 357 6.38 14.86 11.99
C LYS A 357 5.59 14.02 11.02
N HIS A 358 5.83 12.71 11.08
CA HIS A 358 5.26 11.75 10.13
C HIS A 358 5.05 10.40 10.80
N THR A 359 4.10 9.63 10.32
CA THR A 359 3.94 8.19 10.62
C THR A 359 3.75 7.40 9.34
N SER A 360 4.12 6.13 9.37
CA SER A 360 4.12 5.23 8.21
C SER A 360 2.72 5.01 7.63
N GLY A 361 2.66 4.72 6.33
CA GLY A 361 1.47 4.19 5.68
C GLY A 361 1.29 2.68 5.86
N HIS A 362 2.31 1.97 6.37
CA HIS A 362 2.40 0.51 6.41
C HIS A 362 2.41 -0.03 7.84
N CYS A 363 1.97 -1.30 7.99
CA CYS A 363 1.96 -2.01 9.26
C CYS A 363 3.36 -2.17 9.87
N ASP A 364 3.44 -2.14 11.18
CA ASP A 364 4.59 -2.68 11.92
C ASP A 364 4.45 -4.20 12.12
N MET A 365 5.56 -4.86 12.46
CA MET A 365 5.60 -6.33 12.55
C MET A 365 4.72 -6.88 13.68
N ASN A 366 4.57 -6.17 14.80
CA ASN A 366 3.70 -6.59 15.89
C ASN A 366 2.23 -6.53 15.48
N SER A 367 1.84 -5.48 14.76
CA SER A 367 0.48 -5.35 14.23
C SER A 367 0.15 -6.42 13.18
N LEU A 368 1.10 -6.79 12.32
CA LEU A 368 0.94 -7.92 11.40
C LEU A 368 0.69 -9.23 12.16
N ARG A 369 1.43 -9.47 13.23
CA ARG A 369 1.25 -10.66 14.08
C ARG A 369 -0.18 -10.75 14.64
N GLU A 370 -0.74 -9.64 15.12
CA GLU A 370 -2.12 -9.59 15.60
C GLU A 370 -3.15 -9.87 14.48
N VAL A 371 -2.91 -9.36 13.27
CA VAL A 371 -3.76 -9.64 12.11
C VAL A 371 -3.70 -11.12 11.73
N PHE A 372 -2.53 -11.74 11.73
CA PHE A 372 -2.39 -13.18 11.43
C PHE A 372 -3.09 -14.05 12.49
N ARG A 373 -3.05 -13.64 13.77
CA ARG A 373 -3.80 -14.33 14.83
C ARG A 373 -5.30 -14.27 14.64
N LEU A 374 -5.84 -13.24 14.00
CA LEU A 374 -7.26 -13.14 13.65
C LEU A 374 -7.63 -13.96 12.41
N LEU A 375 -6.71 -14.09 11.47
CA LEU A 375 -6.94 -14.76 10.19
C LEU A 375 -6.66 -16.27 10.24
N HIS A 376 -5.88 -16.73 11.22
CA HIS A 376 -5.44 -18.13 11.37
C HIS A 376 -4.92 -18.77 10.06
N PRO A 377 -4.00 -18.14 9.31
CA PRO A 377 -3.58 -18.65 8.02
C PRO A 377 -2.77 -19.94 8.16
N LYS A 378 -2.93 -20.85 7.18
CA LYS A 378 -2.09 -22.06 7.05
C LYS A 378 -0.70 -21.73 6.51
N ALA A 379 -0.59 -20.67 5.69
CA ALA A 379 0.68 -20.14 5.23
C ALA A 379 0.58 -18.66 4.83
N ILE A 380 1.73 -17.96 4.86
CA ILE A 380 1.84 -16.54 4.52
C ILE A 380 2.89 -16.37 3.41
N ILE A 381 2.57 -15.56 2.41
CA ILE A 381 3.44 -15.20 1.29
C ILE A 381 3.77 -13.72 1.42
N PRO A 382 4.98 -13.34 1.85
CA PRO A 382 5.37 -11.94 1.92
C PRO A 382 5.61 -11.36 0.52
N ILE A 383 5.06 -10.16 0.29
CA ILE A 383 5.28 -9.34 -0.89
C ILE A 383 5.56 -7.90 -0.47
N HIS A 384 5.83 -7.01 -1.43
CA HIS A 384 6.07 -5.59 -1.19
C HIS A 384 7.19 -5.36 -0.17
N THR A 385 8.28 -6.11 -0.29
CA THR A 385 9.43 -6.08 0.61
C THR A 385 10.73 -6.36 -0.12
N ASP A 386 11.81 -5.73 0.33
CA ASP A 386 13.17 -6.01 -0.11
C ASP A 386 13.86 -7.12 0.71
N LYS A 387 13.18 -7.64 1.75
CA LYS A 387 13.75 -8.61 2.72
C LYS A 387 12.75 -9.71 3.11
N PRO A 388 12.27 -10.52 2.16
CA PRO A 388 11.31 -11.58 2.48
C PRO A 388 11.87 -12.66 3.42
N GLU A 389 13.19 -12.93 3.38
CA GLU A 389 13.85 -13.82 4.30
C GLU A 389 13.85 -13.29 5.75
N GLY A 390 13.99 -11.96 5.91
CA GLY A 390 13.85 -11.30 7.22
C GLY A 390 12.44 -11.42 7.78
N PHE A 391 11.43 -11.37 6.92
CA PHE A 391 10.04 -11.63 7.31
C PHE A 391 9.86 -13.08 7.76
N ALA A 392 10.43 -14.03 7.02
CA ALA A 392 10.40 -15.44 7.40
C ALA A 392 11.06 -15.68 8.76
N GLN A 393 12.23 -15.08 9.01
CA GLN A 393 12.91 -15.19 10.32
C GLN A 393 12.08 -14.67 11.49
N LEU A 394 11.24 -13.63 11.27
CA LEU A 394 10.39 -13.06 12.33
C LEU A 394 9.13 -13.86 12.63
N PHE A 395 8.60 -14.61 11.66
CA PHE A 395 7.29 -15.21 11.77
C PHE A 395 7.24 -16.73 11.63
N SER A 396 8.32 -17.40 11.19
CA SER A 396 8.31 -18.85 10.93
C SER A 396 8.11 -19.72 12.17
N GLU A 397 8.36 -19.20 13.37
CA GLU A 397 8.03 -19.91 14.61
C GLU A 397 6.52 -20.01 14.86
N GLU A 398 5.72 -19.09 14.30
CA GLU A 398 4.28 -19.05 14.54
C GLU A 398 3.48 -19.52 13.29
N TRP A 399 3.96 -19.25 12.08
CA TRP A 399 3.28 -19.61 10.82
C TRP A 399 4.25 -20.12 9.76
N PRO A 400 3.82 -21.04 8.88
CA PRO A 400 4.56 -21.37 7.67
C PRO A 400 4.67 -20.13 6.76
N ILE A 401 5.90 -19.77 6.39
CA ILE A 401 6.18 -18.65 5.50
C ILE A 401 6.70 -19.18 4.17
N VAL A 402 6.05 -18.79 3.08
CA VAL A 402 6.43 -19.18 1.71
C VAL A 402 7.12 -18.00 1.04
N VAL A 403 8.43 -18.05 0.93
CA VAL A 403 9.24 -17.05 0.23
C VAL A 403 9.35 -17.45 -1.23
N LEU A 404 8.84 -16.59 -2.12
CA LEU A 404 8.86 -16.77 -3.57
C LEU A 404 9.84 -15.81 -4.23
N ASN A 405 10.23 -16.10 -5.47
CA ASN A 405 10.87 -15.13 -6.35
C ASN A 405 9.84 -14.58 -7.34
N ASP A 406 10.15 -13.46 -7.97
CA ASP A 406 9.31 -12.92 -9.04
C ASP A 406 9.17 -13.96 -10.17
N GLY A 407 7.94 -14.21 -10.58
CA GLY A 407 7.56 -15.24 -11.54
C GLY A 407 7.27 -16.61 -10.92
N ASP A 408 7.58 -16.83 -9.65
CA ASP A 408 7.23 -18.09 -8.97
C ASP A 408 5.75 -18.11 -8.56
N GLY A 409 5.19 -19.33 -8.46
CA GLY A 409 3.84 -19.53 -8.02
C GLY A 409 3.67 -20.77 -7.16
N ILE A 410 2.55 -20.83 -6.45
CA ILE A 410 2.12 -21.98 -5.67
C ILE A 410 0.71 -22.41 -6.08
N SER A 411 0.44 -23.70 -5.92
CA SER A 411 -0.91 -24.27 -5.97
C SER A 411 -1.35 -24.65 -4.56
N PRO A 412 -2.10 -23.78 -3.86
CA PRO A 412 -2.60 -24.07 -2.53
C PRO A 412 -3.41 -25.36 -2.47
N ILE A 413 -3.12 -26.19 -1.50
CA ILE A 413 -3.84 -27.44 -1.26
C ILE A 413 -4.92 -27.19 -0.20
N SER A 414 -6.14 -27.65 -0.46
CA SER A 414 -7.25 -27.58 0.50
C SER A 414 -7.06 -28.51 1.71
N SER A 415 -6.07 -29.41 1.70
CA SER A 415 -5.78 -30.33 2.79
C SER A 415 -4.85 -29.71 3.84
N ARG A 416 -5.22 -29.90 5.09
CA ARG A 416 -4.55 -29.44 6.31
C ARG A 416 -3.02 -29.52 6.24
N ILE A 417 -2.37 -28.37 6.09
CA ILE A 417 -0.97 -28.24 6.51
C ILE A 417 -1.01 -28.29 8.04
N ALA A 418 -0.42 -29.31 8.60
CA ALA A 418 -0.68 -29.71 9.98
C ALA A 418 -0.08 -28.76 11.03
N ASP A 419 -0.63 -28.86 12.23
CA ASP A 419 -0.43 -28.04 13.44
C ASP A 419 0.96 -28.13 14.12
N SER A 420 2.05 -28.43 13.42
CA SER A 420 3.37 -28.59 14.05
C SER A 420 4.45 -27.70 13.44
N ILE A 421 5.29 -27.08 14.28
CA ILE A 421 6.36 -26.14 13.89
C ILE A 421 7.72 -26.84 13.99
N TYR A 422 8.43 -26.97 12.86
CA TYR A 422 9.87 -27.14 12.81
C TYR A 422 10.44 -26.16 11.77
N PRO A 423 11.53 -25.44 12.07
CA PRO A 423 12.15 -24.58 11.09
C PRO A 423 12.83 -25.44 10.03
N MET A 424 12.18 -25.64 8.91
CA MET A 424 12.77 -26.29 7.75
C MET A 424 12.85 -25.28 6.60
N VAL A 425 14.02 -25.22 5.99
CA VAL A 425 14.28 -24.36 4.84
C VAL A 425 14.27 -25.19 3.57
N ILE A 426 13.44 -24.80 2.61
CA ILE A 426 13.44 -25.37 1.28
C ILE A 426 14.23 -24.43 0.37
N CYS A 427 15.33 -24.93 -0.19
CA CYS A 427 16.15 -24.17 -1.11
C CYS A 427 15.91 -24.63 -2.55
N GLY A 428 15.64 -23.67 -3.42
CA GLY A 428 15.44 -23.91 -4.84
C GLY A 428 16.75 -23.91 -5.65
N ARG A 429 16.60 -23.86 -6.97
CA ARG A 429 17.68 -23.90 -7.97
C ARG A 429 18.83 -22.92 -7.73
N THR A 430 18.55 -21.77 -7.16
CA THR A 430 19.51 -20.70 -6.87
C THR A 430 20.09 -20.77 -5.46
N LYS A 431 19.81 -21.83 -4.70
CA LYS A 431 20.04 -21.93 -3.25
C LYS A 431 19.32 -20.85 -2.44
N LYS A 432 18.29 -20.26 -3.01
CA LYS A 432 17.41 -19.34 -2.29
C LYS A 432 16.40 -20.15 -1.46
N CYS A 433 16.08 -19.64 -0.30
CA CYS A 433 15.04 -20.19 0.55
C CYS A 433 13.69 -19.99 -0.16
N LEU A 434 12.90 -21.05 -0.32
CA LEU A 434 11.56 -21.02 -0.85
C LEU A 434 10.49 -20.96 0.24
N GLY A 435 10.84 -21.35 1.47
CA GLY A 435 9.93 -21.32 2.60
C GLY A 435 10.52 -21.96 3.84
N TYR A 436 9.84 -21.76 4.97
CA TYR A 436 10.14 -22.34 6.27
C TYR A 436 8.97 -23.20 6.71
N PHE A 437 9.22 -24.43 7.10
CA PHE A 437 8.20 -25.43 7.45
C PHE A 437 8.56 -26.15 8.74
N ARG A 438 7.57 -26.66 9.43
CA ARG A 438 7.75 -27.30 10.73
C ARG A 438 8.31 -28.72 10.65
N ARG A 439 8.00 -29.46 9.57
CA ARG A 439 8.44 -30.84 9.38
C ARG A 439 8.91 -31.08 7.96
N GLU A 440 9.85 -32.02 7.80
CA GLU A 440 10.32 -32.46 6.48
C GLU A 440 9.16 -32.91 5.58
N GLU A 441 8.19 -33.65 6.14
CA GLU A 441 7.02 -34.14 5.42
C GLU A 441 6.14 -33.02 4.87
N ASP A 442 5.96 -31.93 5.65
CA ASP A 442 5.20 -30.74 5.22
C ASP A 442 5.93 -30.02 4.10
N ALA A 443 7.26 -29.88 4.21
CA ALA A 443 8.11 -29.31 3.19
C ALA A 443 8.05 -30.12 1.88
N LEU A 444 8.16 -31.44 1.97
CA LEU A 444 8.12 -32.34 0.81
C LEU A 444 6.71 -32.37 0.18
N SER A 445 5.65 -32.37 1.00
CA SER A 445 4.28 -32.29 0.53
C SER A 445 4.02 -31.00 -0.24
N ILE A 446 4.45 -29.86 0.28
CA ILE A 446 4.32 -28.57 -0.40
C ILE A 446 5.12 -28.53 -1.69
N LEU A 447 6.37 -29.01 -1.68
CA LEU A 447 7.17 -29.10 -2.90
C LEU A 447 6.50 -29.91 -4.01
N SER A 448 5.86 -31.03 -3.65
CA SER A 448 5.26 -31.92 -4.63
C SER A 448 4.01 -31.35 -5.29
N HIS A 449 3.23 -30.54 -4.57
CA HIS A 449 1.92 -30.06 -5.02
C HIS A 449 1.87 -28.55 -5.32
N THR A 450 2.75 -27.77 -4.70
CA THR A 450 2.59 -26.32 -4.63
C THR A 450 3.46 -25.56 -5.63
N PHE A 451 4.68 -26.02 -5.90
CA PHE A 451 5.61 -25.31 -6.81
C PHE A 451 5.46 -25.73 -8.27
N PHE A 452 4.23 -25.74 -8.76
CA PHE A 452 3.89 -26.16 -10.11
C PHE A 452 4.58 -25.33 -11.21
N TYR A 453 4.84 -24.06 -10.95
CA TYR A 453 5.45 -23.12 -11.89
C TYR A 453 6.97 -23.09 -11.85
N LEU A 454 7.60 -23.82 -10.95
CA LEU A 454 9.06 -23.98 -11.01
C LEU A 454 9.45 -24.89 -12.16
N ASP A 455 10.56 -24.55 -12.81
CA ASP A 455 11.16 -25.41 -13.83
C ASP A 455 11.32 -26.84 -13.30
N LYS A 456 10.78 -27.82 -14.03
CA LYS A 456 10.82 -29.26 -13.68
C LYS A 456 12.23 -29.81 -13.44
N GLN A 457 13.26 -29.11 -13.91
CA GLN A 457 14.67 -29.41 -13.64
C GLN A 457 15.19 -28.75 -12.36
N THR A 458 14.36 -28.03 -11.62
CA THR A 458 14.74 -27.40 -10.36
C THR A 458 15.12 -28.48 -9.33
N LYS A 459 16.30 -28.36 -8.78
CA LYS A 459 16.75 -29.15 -7.64
C LYS A 459 16.24 -28.51 -6.37
N TYR A 460 15.65 -29.31 -5.52
CA TYR A 460 15.25 -28.89 -4.17
C TYR A 460 16.21 -29.44 -3.11
N GLU A 461 16.33 -28.74 -2.02
CA GLU A 461 17.03 -29.17 -0.81
C GLU A 461 16.21 -28.76 0.42
N VAL A 462 16.05 -29.67 1.36
CA VAL A 462 15.41 -29.45 2.66
C VAL A 462 16.48 -29.47 3.71
N TRP A 463 16.56 -28.43 4.51
CA TRP A 463 17.57 -28.25 5.53
C TRP A 463 16.91 -28.06 6.90
N ASP A 464 17.52 -28.63 7.93
CA ASP A 464 17.18 -28.38 9.32
C ASP A 464 18.06 -27.25 9.85
N GLU A 465 17.46 -26.20 10.39
CA GLU A 465 18.16 -25.04 10.93
C GLU A 465 18.24 -25.02 12.46
N GLU A 466 17.72 -26.05 13.17
CA GLU A 466 17.68 -26.05 14.64
C GLU A 466 19.08 -25.94 15.32
N ASP A 467 20.16 -26.18 14.62
CA ASP A 467 21.48 -26.31 15.24
C ASP A 467 22.62 -25.58 14.51
N PHE A 468 22.45 -24.39 14.01
CA PHE A 468 23.51 -23.59 13.33
C PHE A 468 24.50 -24.41 12.44
N SER A 469 24.37 -25.72 12.43
CA SER A 469 25.02 -26.68 11.56
C SER A 469 24.01 -27.27 10.61
N ALA A 470 23.45 -26.42 9.69
CA ALA A 470 22.42 -26.82 8.76
C ALA A 470 22.59 -28.25 8.25
N LYS A 471 21.74 -29.16 8.69
CA LYS A 471 21.75 -30.56 8.27
C LYS A 471 20.83 -30.70 7.07
N LYS A 472 21.36 -31.11 5.94
CA LYS A 472 20.58 -31.43 4.79
C LYS A 472 19.75 -32.69 5.01
N LEU A 473 18.44 -32.56 5.07
CA LEU A 473 17.49 -33.64 5.33
C LEU A 473 17.12 -34.38 4.06
N ALA A 474 16.82 -33.65 2.99
CA ALA A 474 16.41 -34.23 1.71
C ALA A 474 16.86 -33.39 0.52
N SER A 475 17.02 -34.02 -0.65
CA SER A 475 17.27 -33.34 -1.91
C SER A 475 16.86 -34.20 -3.10
N GLY A 476 16.52 -33.56 -4.20
CA GLY A 476 16.15 -34.27 -5.42
C GLY A 476 15.80 -33.33 -6.57
N LEU A 477 15.20 -33.89 -7.60
CA LEU A 477 14.59 -33.13 -8.67
C LEU A 477 13.09 -32.95 -8.37
N LEU A 478 12.56 -31.75 -8.55
CA LEU A 478 11.17 -31.46 -8.31
C LEU A 478 10.23 -32.33 -9.17
N SER A 479 10.65 -32.63 -10.40
CA SER A 479 9.92 -33.54 -11.31
C SER A 479 9.80 -34.99 -10.82
N GLU A 480 10.76 -35.47 -10.01
CA GLU A 480 10.71 -36.83 -9.44
C GLU A 480 9.78 -36.88 -8.22
N LEU A 481 9.74 -35.79 -7.44
CA LEU A 481 8.86 -35.67 -6.29
C LEU A 481 7.39 -35.55 -6.74
N GLN A 482 7.11 -34.77 -7.78
CA GLN A 482 5.76 -34.60 -8.33
C GLN A 482 5.18 -35.89 -8.93
N LYS A 483 6.01 -36.74 -9.57
CA LYS A 483 5.58 -38.06 -10.08
C LYS A 483 5.24 -39.09 -8.99
N LYS A 484 5.72 -38.90 -7.77
CA LYS A 484 5.39 -39.81 -6.65
C LYS A 484 4.09 -39.44 -5.94
N SER A 485 3.53 -38.29 -6.22
CA SER A 485 2.30 -37.76 -5.64
C SER A 485 1.07 -37.92 -6.56
N GLU A 486 1.26 -38.31 -7.84
CA GLU A 486 0.23 -38.83 -8.73
C GLU A 486 -0.05 -40.34 -8.44
#